data_64fe986fe3cea31ed1eabc41bb67e104
#
_entry.id   64fe986fe3cea31ed1eabc41bb67e104
#
_cell.length_a   1.000
_cell.length_b   1.000
_cell.length_c   1.000
_cell.angle_alpha   90.00
_cell.angle_beta   90.00
_cell.angle_gamma   90.00
#
_symmetry.space_group_name_H-M   'P 1'
#
loop_
_entity.id
_entity.type
_entity.pdbx_description
1 polymer ?
#
loop_
_entity_poly.entity_id
_entity_poly.type
_entity_poly.pdbx_seq_one_letter_code
_entity_poly.pdbx_strand_id
1 'polypeptide(L)'
;MTRRARPPELMSPAGHWPQLRAAIEAGADAVYFGLRHFSARAKVGFTLEELPEAVATLHERATKAFVTFNTLAFEREMAAAERALAAIDAAGADAVIVQDVGIADLVREIAPGLAVHGSTQMSVTSAQGVAFAAAHGARRVVLGRELSLADLRRIRAATDVELEVFVHGALCVSYSGQCFSSEAWGGRSANRGQCAQACRLAYDLVVDGADRALLDERYLLSPGDLMALAQVPDLVDLGIDAFKIEGRYKDADYVALTTHAYRSAIDAAWARRDAAIDPALLRDLEQVYSRGLGPWFLAGTDHRVVVRGRAPGHRGLRLGTVVRVDAARGAVVVAPPAADE
;
A
#
# COMPACT_ATOMS: atom_id res chain seq x y z
N MET A 1 -22.22 -8.86 13.38
CA MET A 1 -21.56 -7.65 12.82
C MET A 1 -22.39 -7.22 11.63
N THR A 2 -22.72 -5.94 11.54
CA THR A 2 -23.55 -5.42 10.45
C THR A 2 -22.64 -4.72 9.44
N ARG A 3 -22.84 -5.05 8.19
CA ARG A 3 -22.26 -4.35 7.03
C ARG A 3 -22.53 -2.84 7.16
N ARG A 4 -21.60 -2.01 6.71
CA ARG A 4 -21.78 -0.56 6.66
C ARG A 4 -22.94 -0.17 5.73
N ALA A 5 -23.49 1.02 5.90
CA ALA A 5 -24.60 1.52 5.07
C ALA A 5 -24.18 1.90 3.64
N ARG A 6 -22.86 2.03 3.38
CA ARG A 6 -22.26 2.36 2.08
C ARG A 6 -21.14 1.38 1.74
N PRO A 7 -20.81 1.17 0.44
CA PRO A 7 -19.68 0.36 0.04
C PRO A 7 -18.37 0.93 0.61
N PRO A 8 -17.32 0.09 0.79
CA PRO A 8 -16.01 0.58 1.16
C PRO A 8 -15.45 1.49 0.08
N GLU A 9 -14.78 2.55 0.50
CA GLU A 9 -14.10 3.49 -0.37
C GLU A 9 -12.83 2.84 -0.95
N LEU A 10 -12.67 2.88 -2.27
CA LEU A 10 -11.45 2.39 -2.93
C LEU A 10 -10.45 3.53 -3.06
N MET A 11 -9.29 3.37 -2.41
CA MET A 11 -8.23 4.36 -2.41
C MET A 11 -7.03 3.91 -3.25
N SER A 12 -6.72 4.67 -4.29
CA SER A 12 -5.64 4.40 -5.23
C SER A 12 -4.45 5.33 -5.04
N PRO A 13 -3.21 4.86 -5.32
CA PRO A 13 -2.02 5.67 -5.21
C PRO A 13 -1.82 6.55 -6.44
N ALA A 14 -1.27 7.77 -6.25
CA ALA A 14 -0.66 8.51 -7.34
C ALA A 14 0.77 8.94 -6.98
N GLY A 15 1.70 8.67 -7.87
CA GLY A 15 3.06 9.21 -7.83
C GLY A 15 3.12 10.59 -8.44
N HIS A 16 2.37 10.81 -9.53
CA HIS A 16 2.26 12.07 -10.27
C HIS A 16 1.03 12.04 -11.18
N TRP A 17 0.90 12.99 -12.11
CA TRP A 17 -0.24 13.18 -13.00
C TRP A 17 -0.71 11.94 -13.78
N PRO A 18 0.16 11.12 -14.39
CA PRO A 18 -0.30 9.94 -15.12
C PRO A 18 -1.05 8.95 -14.23
N GLN A 19 -0.54 8.68 -13.02
CA GLN A 19 -1.17 7.78 -12.07
C GLN A 19 -2.47 8.36 -11.49
N LEU A 20 -2.51 9.70 -11.25
CA LEU A 20 -3.71 10.37 -10.78
C LEU A 20 -4.85 10.21 -11.78
N ARG A 21 -4.60 10.47 -13.07
CA ARG A 21 -5.60 10.31 -14.13
C ARG A 21 -6.03 8.84 -14.27
N ALA A 22 -5.08 7.91 -14.26
CA ALA A 22 -5.36 6.48 -14.34
C ALA A 22 -6.26 6.00 -13.17
N ALA A 23 -6.02 6.49 -11.95
CA ALA A 23 -6.84 6.17 -10.78
C ALA A 23 -8.28 6.66 -10.93
N ILE A 24 -8.48 7.90 -11.39
CA ILE A 24 -9.79 8.48 -11.68
C ILE A 24 -10.56 7.63 -12.70
N GLU A 25 -9.95 7.40 -13.86
CA GLU A 25 -10.59 6.68 -14.97
C GLU A 25 -10.90 5.21 -14.61
N ALA A 26 -10.12 4.61 -13.72
CA ALA A 26 -10.34 3.25 -13.23
C ALA A 26 -11.37 3.13 -12.09
N GLY A 27 -11.95 4.25 -11.63
CA GLY A 27 -13.04 4.27 -10.66
C GLY A 27 -12.60 4.28 -9.20
N ALA A 28 -11.48 4.95 -8.87
CA ALA A 28 -11.12 5.22 -7.49
C ALA A 28 -12.09 6.23 -6.85
N ASP A 29 -12.53 5.96 -5.60
CA ASP A 29 -13.31 6.90 -4.80
C ASP A 29 -12.42 7.98 -4.18
N ALA A 30 -11.15 7.64 -3.95
CA ALA A 30 -10.14 8.56 -3.42
C ALA A 30 -8.76 8.27 -4.01
N VAL A 31 -7.96 9.31 -4.18
CA VAL A 31 -6.55 9.19 -4.58
C VAL A 31 -5.67 9.76 -3.48
N TYR A 32 -4.66 8.97 -3.06
CA TYR A 32 -3.69 9.45 -2.12
C TYR A 32 -2.33 9.67 -2.78
N PHE A 33 -1.74 10.81 -2.50
CA PHE A 33 -0.46 11.22 -3.07
C PHE A 33 0.39 11.95 -2.03
N GLY A 34 1.67 12.12 -2.31
CA GLY A 34 2.61 12.82 -1.44
C GLY A 34 3.01 14.17 -2.00
N LEU A 35 3.46 15.04 -1.10
CA LEU A 35 4.27 16.20 -1.44
C LEU A 35 5.75 15.84 -1.39
N ARG A 36 6.62 16.69 -1.95
CA ARG A 36 8.07 16.50 -1.95
C ARG A 36 8.70 16.57 -0.56
N HIS A 37 7.96 17.04 0.45
CA HIS A 37 8.36 17.10 1.85
C HIS A 37 7.32 16.44 2.74
N PHE A 38 7.72 16.01 3.94
CA PHE A 38 6.88 15.40 4.98
C PHE A 38 6.11 14.14 4.55
N SER A 39 6.52 13.52 3.45
CA SER A 39 5.84 12.37 2.91
C SER A 39 6.79 11.20 2.70
N ALA A 40 6.32 9.99 2.99
CA ALA A 40 6.96 8.76 2.58
C ALA A 40 7.11 8.65 1.04
N ARG A 41 6.48 9.54 0.28
CA ARG A 41 6.48 9.63 -1.19
C ARG A 41 7.31 10.79 -1.72
N ALA A 42 8.18 11.41 -0.91
CA ALA A 42 8.93 12.61 -1.27
C ALA A 42 9.75 12.54 -2.57
N LYS A 43 10.12 11.33 -3.03
CA LYS A 43 10.83 11.13 -4.31
C LYS A 43 9.90 11.14 -5.53
N VAL A 44 8.62 10.90 -5.32
CA VAL A 44 7.53 10.95 -6.31
C VAL A 44 6.38 11.68 -5.64
N GLY A 45 5.86 12.72 -6.23
CA GLY A 45 4.80 13.50 -5.61
C GLY A 45 4.69 14.88 -6.24
N PHE A 46 3.66 15.57 -5.84
CA PHE A 46 3.35 16.91 -6.32
C PHE A 46 4.14 17.96 -5.53
N THR A 47 4.34 19.12 -6.14
CA THR A 47 4.80 20.32 -5.43
C THR A 47 3.61 20.99 -4.73
N LEU A 48 3.90 21.96 -3.86
CA LEU A 48 2.83 22.76 -3.25
C LEU A 48 2.09 23.63 -4.28
N GLU A 49 2.78 24.03 -5.34
CA GLU A 49 2.22 24.84 -6.44
C GLU A 49 1.27 24.00 -7.32
N GLU A 50 1.54 22.70 -7.50
CA GLU A 50 0.69 21.77 -8.25
C GLU A 50 -0.53 21.29 -7.44
N LEU A 51 -0.50 21.42 -6.12
CA LEU A 51 -1.51 20.86 -5.23
C LEU A 51 -2.94 21.34 -5.51
N PRO A 52 -3.21 22.66 -5.72
CA PRO A 52 -4.57 23.13 -6.03
C PRO A 52 -5.13 22.52 -7.32
N GLU A 53 -4.31 22.39 -8.36
CA GLU A 53 -4.71 21.78 -9.63
C GLU A 53 -4.99 20.29 -9.46
N ALA A 54 -4.15 19.58 -8.71
CA ALA A 54 -4.35 18.14 -8.44
C ALA A 54 -5.64 17.88 -7.67
N VAL A 55 -5.95 18.68 -6.65
CA VAL A 55 -7.19 18.59 -5.87
C VAL A 55 -8.40 18.90 -6.75
N ALA A 56 -8.37 20.01 -7.51
CA ALA A 56 -9.46 20.39 -8.41
C ALA A 56 -9.75 19.31 -9.45
N THR A 57 -8.70 18.74 -10.08
CA THR A 57 -8.83 17.65 -11.06
C THR A 57 -9.53 16.41 -10.47
N LEU A 58 -9.25 16.07 -9.21
CA LEU A 58 -9.93 14.97 -8.51
C LEU A 58 -11.39 15.31 -8.23
N HIS A 59 -11.66 16.50 -7.70
CA HIS A 59 -13.01 16.94 -7.35
C HIS A 59 -13.94 17.09 -8.56
N GLU A 60 -13.43 17.49 -9.73
CA GLU A 60 -14.19 17.53 -11.00
C GLU A 60 -14.78 16.14 -11.37
N ARG A 61 -14.17 15.06 -10.87
CA ARG A 61 -14.61 13.70 -11.11
C ARG A 61 -15.19 13.03 -9.84
N ALA A 62 -15.60 13.84 -8.86
CA ALA A 62 -16.13 13.40 -7.56
C ALA A 62 -15.20 12.41 -6.81
N THR A 63 -13.91 12.48 -7.05
CA THR A 63 -12.86 11.69 -6.40
C THR A 63 -12.22 12.52 -5.30
N LYS A 64 -12.00 11.94 -4.11
CA LYS A 64 -11.40 12.64 -2.97
C LYS A 64 -9.88 12.73 -3.10
N ALA A 65 -9.33 13.81 -2.57
CA ALA A 65 -7.89 14.09 -2.52
C ALA A 65 -7.32 13.88 -1.11
N PHE A 66 -6.46 12.87 -0.92
CA PHE A 66 -5.83 12.61 0.36
C PHE A 66 -4.32 12.83 0.28
N VAL A 67 -3.83 13.79 1.05
CA VAL A 67 -2.41 14.16 1.04
C VAL A 67 -1.66 13.39 2.14
N THR A 68 -0.57 12.71 1.77
CA THR A 68 0.27 12.03 2.76
C THR A 68 1.24 13.01 3.42
N PHE A 69 1.11 13.14 4.73
CA PHE A 69 2.00 13.88 5.63
C PHE A 69 2.51 12.89 6.71
N ASN A 70 3.09 11.78 6.26
CA ASN A 70 3.25 10.58 7.06
C ASN A 70 4.71 10.23 7.35
N THR A 71 5.48 11.23 7.71
CA THR A 71 6.83 11.09 8.28
C THR A 71 6.89 11.79 9.63
N LEU A 72 7.83 11.37 10.47
CA LEU A 72 8.10 12.08 11.73
C LEU A 72 8.65 13.49 11.41
N ALA A 73 8.23 14.48 12.19
CA ALA A 73 8.73 15.86 12.12
C ALA A 73 9.63 16.15 13.32
N PHE A 74 10.72 16.88 13.10
CA PHE A 74 11.57 17.38 14.19
C PHE A 74 11.22 18.82 14.49
N GLU A 75 11.53 19.27 15.71
CA GLU A 75 11.25 20.63 16.19
C GLU A 75 11.65 21.71 15.19
N ARG A 76 12.86 21.60 14.58
CA ARG A 76 13.34 22.54 13.55
C ARG A 76 12.51 22.57 12.27
N GLU A 77 11.64 21.60 12.05
CA GLU A 77 10.81 21.45 10.85
C GLU A 77 9.38 21.93 11.07
N MET A 78 8.96 22.22 12.32
CA MET A 78 7.59 22.53 12.69
C MET A 78 7.03 23.75 11.93
N ALA A 79 7.77 24.85 11.82
CA ALA A 79 7.32 26.02 11.05
C ALA A 79 7.12 25.73 9.54
N ALA A 80 7.86 24.78 8.99
CA ALA A 80 7.66 24.32 7.60
C ALA A 80 6.46 23.38 7.50
N ALA A 81 6.23 22.55 8.52
CA ALA A 81 5.06 21.67 8.61
C ALA A 81 3.77 22.49 8.70
N GLU A 82 3.71 23.51 9.53
CA GLU A 82 2.56 24.45 9.62
C GLU A 82 2.21 25.05 8.26
N ARG A 83 3.21 25.62 7.56
CA ARG A 83 2.97 26.22 6.23
C ARG A 83 2.47 25.20 5.21
N ALA A 84 3.02 23.99 5.23
CA ALA A 84 2.59 22.93 4.32
C ALA A 84 1.17 22.44 4.63
N LEU A 85 0.81 22.28 5.90
CA LEU A 85 -0.54 21.89 6.32
C LEU A 85 -1.58 22.98 5.99
N ALA A 86 -1.25 24.25 6.22
CA ALA A 86 -2.11 25.37 5.83
C ALA A 86 -2.32 25.41 4.31
N ALA A 87 -1.28 25.11 3.50
CA ALA A 87 -1.42 25.01 2.06
C ALA A 87 -2.28 23.83 1.60
N ILE A 88 -2.19 22.69 2.30
CA ILE A 88 -3.04 21.51 2.05
C ILE A 88 -4.51 21.83 2.31
N ASP A 89 -4.80 22.48 3.42
CA ASP A 89 -6.16 22.92 3.78
C ASP A 89 -6.69 23.95 2.78
N ALA A 90 -5.89 24.97 2.46
CA ALA A 90 -6.25 26.01 1.48
C ALA A 90 -6.49 25.46 0.06
N ALA A 91 -5.83 24.38 -0.33
CA ALA A 91 -6.06 23.68 -1.58
C ALA A 91 -7.37 22.87 -1.59
N GLY A 92 -8.03 22.72 -0.45
CA GLY A 92 -9.30 21.99 -0.33
C GLY A 92 -9.12 20.48 -0.30
N ALA A 93 -7.98 19.95 0.12
CA ALA A 93 -7.80 18.51 0.29
C ALA A 93 -8.82 17.94 1.30
N ASP A 94 -9.33 16.71 1.04
CA ASP A 94 -10.36 16.10 1.88
C ASP A 94 -9.78 15.53 3.18
N ALA A 95 -8.53 15.08 3.15
CA ALA A 95 -7.85 14.58 4.34
C ALA A 95 -6.33 14.64 4.22
N VAL A 96 -5.69 14.61 5.37
CA VAL A 96 -4.25 14.40 5.50
C VAL A 96 -3.97 13.07 6.21
N ILE A 97 -3.03 12.27 5.67
CA ILE A 97 -2.63 10.98 6.24
C ILE A 97 -1.37 11.19 7.06
N VAL A 98 -1.45 11.03 8.38
CA VAL A 98 -0.44 11.46 9.35
C VAL A 98 0.16 10.27 10.10
N GLN A 99 1.48 10.28 10.33
CA GLN A 99 2.18 9.34 11.21
C GLN A 99 2.44 9.95 12.59
N ASP A 100 2.88 11.19 12.61
CA ASP A 100 3.34 11.90 13.82
C ASP A 100 2.14 12.41 14.64
N VAL A 101 2.06 12.03 15.90
CA VAL A 101 0.96 12.41 16.78
C VAL A 101 0.92 13.92 17.02
N GLY A 102 2.09 14.57 17.16
CA GLY A 102 2.18 16.03 17.31
C GLY A 102 1.67 16.76 16.05
N ILE A 103 1.93 16.20 14.88
CA ILE A 103 1.37 16.72 13.62
C ILE A 103 -0.14 16.52 13.55
N ALA A 104 -0.67 15.40 14.06
CA ALA A 104 -2.12 15.18 14.11
C ALA A 104 -2.81 16.24 15.01
N ASP A 105 -2.22 16.54 16.17
CA ASP A 105 -2.73 17.60 17.06
C ASP A 105 -2.59 18.99 16.42
N LEU A 106 -1.48 19.27 15.73
CA LEU A 106 -1.26 20.51 15.01
C LEU A 106 -2.32 20.74 13.91
N VAL A 107 -2.67 19.71 13.13
CA VAL A 107 -3.74 19.80 12.11
C VAL A 107 -5.06 20.25 12.75
N ARG A 108 -5.42 19.69 13.90
CA ARG A 108 -6.66 20.08 14.61
C ARG A 108 -6.67 21.54 15.07
N GLU A 109 -5.50 22.08 15.34
CA GLU A 109 -5.35 23.48 15.76
C GLU A 109 -5.43 24.46 14.58
N ILE A 110 -4.69 24.18 13.50
CA ILE A 110 -4.52 25.15 12.41
C ILE A 110 -5.47 24.92 11.21
N ALA A 111 -5.98 23.71 11.04
CA ALA A 111 -6.85 23.31 9.94
C ALA A 111 -7.98 22.40 10.43
N PRO A 112 -8.89 22.86 11.32
CA PRO A 112 -9.89 22.02 11.98
C PRO A 112 -10.92 21.41 11.01
N GLY A 113 -11.02 21.92 9.79
CA GLY A 113 -11.85 21.37 8.70
C GLY A 113 -11.22 20.19 7.98
N LEU A 114 -9.89 20.08 8.01
CA LEU A 114 -9.14 19.03 7.34
C LEU A 114 -9.20 17.71 8.12
N ALA A 115 -9.71 16.66 7.50
CA ALA A 115 -9.79 15.36 8.18
C ALA A 115 -8.39 14.74 8.38
N VAL A 116 -8.16 14.19 9.57
CA VAL A 116 -6.93 13.43 9.89
C VAL A 116 -7.19 11.94 9.71
N HIS A 117 -6.36 11.27 8.90
CA HIS A 117 -6.31 9.82 8.80
C HIS A 117 -5.00 9.30 9.39
N GLY A 118 -5.08 8.38 10.36
CA GLY A 118 -3.89 7.74 10.93
C GLY A 118 -3.20 6.86 9.89
N SER A 119 -1.93 7.12 9.64
CA SER A 119 -1.12 6.33 8.71
C SER A 119 -0.86 4.91 9.22
N THR A 120 -0.68 3.94 8.33
CA THR A 120 -0.16 2.61 8.70
C THR A 120 1.20 2.70 9.43
N GLN A 121 1.96 3.78 9.23
CA GLN A 121 3.22 4.03 9.93
C GLN A 121 3.04 4.38 11.42
N MET A 122 1.82 4.62 11.91
CA MET A 122 1.50 4.68 13.34
C MET A 122 1.55 3.30 14.01
N SER A 123 1.73 2.22 13.24
CA SER A 123 1.81 0.83 13.74
C SER A 123 0.56 0.38 14.51
N VAL A 124 -0.62 0.78 14.04
CA VAL A 124 -1.88 0.43 14.70
C VAL A 124 -2.29 -0.99 14.34
N THR A 125 -2.30 -1.89 15.32
CA THR A 125 -2.62 -3.32 15.18
C THR A 125 -3.66 -3.82 16.19
N SER A 126 -4.30 -2.91 16.94
CA SER A 126 -5.27 -3.24 17.97
C SER A 126 -6.36 -2.17 18.08
N ALA A 127 -7.49 -2.53 18.71
CA ALA A 127 -8.56 -1.57 18.99
C ALA A 127 -8.10 -0.44 19.92
N GLN A 128 -7.20 -0.72 20.86
CA GLN A 128 -6.60 0.28 21.72
C GLN A 128 -5.76 1.29 20.95
N GLY A 129 -4.98 0.79 19.96
CA GLY A 129 -4.23 1.66 19.05
C GLY A 129 -5.16 2.55 18.20
N VAL A 130 -6.31 2.00 17.75
CA VAL A 130 -7.33 2.80 17.03
C VAL A 130 -7.90 3.88 17.95
N ALA A 131 -8.25 3.54 19.18
CA ALA A 131 -8.75 4.51 20.16
C ALA A 131 -7.72 5.60 20.47
N PHE A 132 -6.44 5.25 20.60
CA PHE A 132 -5.35 6.21 20.77
C PHE A 132 -5.26 7.18 19.58
N ALA A 133 -5.22 6.67 18.34
CA ALA A 133 -5.19 7.53 17.16
C ALA A 133 -6.42 8.46 17.08
N ALA A 134 -7.61 7.94 17.42
CA ALA A 134 -8.85 8.72 17.45
C ALA A 134 -8.82 9.83 18.51
N ALA A 135 -8.22 9.59 19.68
CA ALA A 135 -8.04 10.61 20.71
C ALA A 135 -7.19 11.81 20.23
N HIS A 136 -6.27 11.56 19.27
CA HIS A 136 -5.48 12.57 18.57
C HIS A 136 -6.14 13.06 17.27
N GLY A 137 -7.45 12.86 17.10
CA GLY A 137 -8.23 13.43 16.01
C GLY A 137 -8.33 12.59 14.75
N ALA A 138 -7.78 11.38 14.70
CA ALA A 138 -7.92 10.52 13.54
C ALA A 138 -9.38 10.06 13.38
N ARG A 139 -10.01 10.46 12.26
CA ARG A 139 -11.36 10.00 11.86
C ARG A 139 -11.33 8.61 11.23
N ARG A 140 -10.21 8.27 10.58
CA ARG A 140 -9.94 6.97 9.94
C ARG A 140 -8.54 6.51 10.36
N VAL A 141 -8.36 5.19 10.49
CA VAL A 141 -7.06 4.59 10.81
C VAL A 141 -6.70 3.53 9.80
N VAL A 142 -5.52 3.69 9.18
CA VAL A 142 -4.93 2.67 8.31
C VAL A 142 -4.24 1.64 9.17
N LEU A 143 -4.81 0.44 9.23
CA LEU A 143 -4.28 -0.65 10.05
C LEU A 143 -2.98 -1.23 9.49
N GLY A 144 -2.20 -1.86 10.36
CA GLY A 144 -1.01 -2.62 9.99
C GLY A 144 -1.34 -3.76 9.02
N ARG A 145 -0.42 -4.05 8.10
CA ARG A 145 -0.59 -5.09 7.06
C ARG A 145 -0.36 -6.51 7.58
N GLU A 146 0.06 -6.61 8.82
CA GLU A 146 0.38 -7.85 9.53
C GLU A 146 -0.87 -8.53 10.15
N LEU A 147 -2.05 -7.91 9.98
CA LEU A 147 -3.29 -8.39 10.58
C LEU A 147 -4.00 -9.40 9.67
N SER A 148 -4.52 -10.45 10.30
CA SER A 148 -5.41 -11.42 9.66
C SER A 148 -6.86 -10.93 9.64
N LEU A 149 -7.71 -11.57 8.81
CA LEU A 149 -9.16 -11.33 8.84
C LEU A 149 -9.77 -11.54 10.24
N ALA A 150 -9.22 -12.48 11.02
CA ALA A 150 -9.66 -12.71 12.40
C ALA A 150 -9.29 -11.53 13.32
N ASP A 151 -8.10 -10.94 13.14
CA ASP A 151 -7.69 -9.75 13.89
C ASP A 151 -8.53 -8.53 13.51
N LEU A 152 -8.73 -8.31 12.20
CA LEU A 152 -9.59 -7.24 11.70
C LEU A 152 -11.00 -7.32 12.25
N ARG A 153 -11.55 -8.55 12.34
CA ARG A 153 -12.88 -8.80 12.94
C ARG A 153 -12.92 -8.39 14.41
N ARG A 154 -11.88 -8.71 15.19
CA ARG A 154 -11.77 -8.32 16.61
C ARG A 154 -11.68 -6.80 16.78
N ILE A 155 -10.86 -6.16 15.95
CA ILE A 155 -10.71 -4.69 15.99
C ILE A 155 -12.03 -4.03 15.60
N ARG A 156 -12.67 -4.43 14.50
CA ARG A 156 -13.94 -3.86 14.05
C ARG A 156 -15.06 -4.00 15.07
N ALA A 157 -15.08 -5.10 15.83
CA ALA A 157 -16.09 -5.33 16.88
C ALA A 157 -15.94 -4.37 18.07
N ALA A 158 -14.77 -3.79 18.25
CA ALA A 158 -14.43 -2.96 19.42
C ALA A 158 -14.36 -1.45 19.12
N THR A 159 -14.64 -1.00 17.89
CA THR A 159 -14.57 0.41 17.52
C THR A 159 -15.55 0.77 16.40
N ASP A 160 -16.03 2.01 16.41
CA ASP A 160 -16.82 2.61 15.31
C ASP A 160 -16.01 3.56 14.44
N VAL A 161 -14.75 3.80 14.76
CA VAL A 161 -13.80 4.60 13.96
C VAL A 161 -13.67 3.97 12.58
N GLU A 162 -13.55 4.79 11.53
CA GLU A 162 -13.33 4.27 10.18
C GLU A 162 -12.01 3.51 10.09
N LEU A 163 -12.08 2.29 9.57
CA LEU A 163 -10.92 1.42 9.38
C LEU A 163 -10.57 1.30 7.90
N GLU A 164 -9.29 1.44 7.60
CA GLU A 164 -8.73 1.30 6.27
C GLU A 164 -7.70 0.16 6.27
N VAL A 165 -7.75 -0.71 5.26
CA VAL A 165 -6.82 -1.83 5.12
C VAL A 165 -6.17 -1.82 3.73
N PHE A 166 -4.91 -2.21 3.66
CA PHE A 166 -4.28 -2.50 2.37
C PHE A 166 -4.82 -3.79 1.80
N VAL A 167 -5.12 -3.76 0.50
CA VAL A 167 -5.65 -4.92 -0.23
C VAL A 167 -4.75 -5.38 -1.37
N HIS A 168 -3.81 -4.53 -1.84
CA HIS A 168 -2.90 -4.88 -2.94
C HIS A 168 -1.54 -4.20 -2.80
N GLY A 169 -0.51 -4.88 -3.31
CA GLY A 169 0.83 -4.32 -3.53
C GLY A 169 1.86 -4.71 -2.47
N ALA A 170 2.96 -4.00 -2.43
CA ALA A 170 4.16 -4.37 -1.70
C ALA A 170 3.95 -4.55 -0.20
N LEU A 171 4.41 -5.69 0.33
CA LEU A 171 4.59 -5.90 1.76
C LEU A 171 5.99 -5.50 2.22
N CYS A 172 6.13 -5.21 3.51
CA CYS A 172 7.41 -5.02 4.20
C CYS A 172 7.76 -6.26 5.00
N VAL A 173 9.07 -6.52 5.17
CA VAL A 173 9.56 -7.57 6.07
C VAL A 173 9.42 -7.16 7.54
N SER A 174 9.52 -5.85 7.81
CA SER A 174 9.30 -5.27 9.13
C SER A 174 7.82 -4.98 9.35
N TYR A 175 7.41 -4.94 10.61
CA TYR A 175 6.11 -4.37 10.97
C TYR A 175 5.96 -2.95 10.43
N SER A 176 4.73 -2.58 10.11
CA SER A 176 4.40 -1.26 9.56
C SER A 176 4.90 -0.14 10.48
N GLY A 177 5.70 0.79 9.95
CA GLY A 177 6.27 1.91 10.71
C GLY A 177 7.48 1.58 11.60
N GLN A 178 7.96 0.32 11.64
CA GLN A 178 9.02 -0.15 12.54
C GLN A 178 10.27 -0.64 11.81
N CYS A 179 10.62 0.00 10.67
CA CYS A 179 11.79 -0.41 9.90
C CYS A 179 13.01 0.46 10.18
N PHE A 180 14.09 -0.16 10.69
CA PHE A 180 15.38 0.48 10.94
C PHE A 180 16.49 0.02 9.98
N SER A 181 16.21 -0.92 9.07
CA SER A 181 17.21 -1.48 8.15
C SER A 181 17.89 -0.41 7.29
N SER A 182 17.13 0.57 6.80
CA SER A 182 17.64 1.64 5.95
C SER A 182 18.60 2.58 6.70
N GLU A 183 18.38 2.79 8.00
CA GLU A 183 19.26 3.58 8.85
C GLU A 183 20.53 2.81 9.20
N ALA A 184 20.38 1.53 9.59
CA ALA A 184 21.50 0.69 9.98
C ALA A 184 22.52 0.47 8.85
N TRP A 185 22.05 0.33 7.61
CA TRP A 185 22.92 0.00 6.46
C TRP A 185 23.20 1.15 5.51
N GLY A 186 22.58 2.29 5.67
CA GLY A 186 22.75 3.39 4.70
C GLY A 186 22.47 4.78 5.24
N GLY A 187 22.28 4.95 6.54
CA GLY A 187 22.06 6.25 7.18
C GLY A 187 20.79 6.98 6.70
N ARG A 188 19.82 6.25 6.13
CA ARG A 188 18.56 6.82 5.61
C ARG A 188 17.38 6.25 6.37
N SER A 189 16.48 7.10 6.86
CA SER A 189 15.31 6.65 7.61
C SER A 189 14.14 6.26 6.70
N ALA A 190 13.73 4.99 6.76
CA ALA A 190 12.50 4.53 6.11
C ALA A 190 11.25 5.20 6.70
N ASN A 191 11.28 5.52 8.00
CA ASN A 191 10.19 6.20 8.72
C ASN A 191 10.09 7.69 8.36
N ARG A 192 11.10 8.22 7.65
CA ARG A 192 11.13 9.57 7.09
C ARG A 192 11.08 9.56 5.55
N GLY A 193 10.48 8.53 4.96
CA GLY A 193 10.27 8.43 3.51
C GLY A 193 11.47 7.99 2.68
N GLN A 194 12.60 7.67 3.31
CA GLN A 194 13.86 7.38 2.61
C GLN A 194 14.22 5.89 2.62
N CYS A 195 13.23 5.02 2.45
CA CYS A 195 13.43 3.58 2.39
C CYS A 195 14.49 3.20 1.35
N ALA A 196 15.55 2.50 1.78
CA ALA A 196 16.63 2.01 0.93
C ALA A 196 16.27 0.69 0.22
N GLN A 197 15.16 0.05 0.60
CA GLN A 197 14.76 -1.28 0.16
C GLN A 197 15.83 -2.35 0.47
N ALA A 198 16.55 -2.22 1.58
CA ALA A 198 17.58 -3.18 2.00
C ALA A 198 17.05 -4.62 2.07
N CYS A 199 15.80 -4.83 2.48
CA CYS A 199 15.15 -6.13 2.47
C CYS A 199 15.04 -6.78 1.06
N ARG A 200 15.33 -6.04 -0.01
CA ARG A 200 15.29 -6.53 -1.41
C ARG A 200 16.67 -6.85 -1.97
N LEU A 201 17.72 -6.76 -1.16
CA LEU A 201 19.07 -7.14 -1.55
C LEU A 201 19.25 -8.66 -1.40
N ALA A 202 20.23 -9.20 -2.12
CA ALA A 202 20.68 -10.57 -1.91
C ALA A 202 21.49 -10.65 -0.62
N TYR A 203 21.34 -11.74 0.11
CA TYR A 203 22.04 -12.04 1.36
C TYR A 203 22.64 -13.43 1.31
N ASP A 204 23.80 -13.60 1.89
CA ASP A 204 24.39 -14.90 2.17
C ASP A 204 23.94 -15.35 3.58
N LEU A 205 23.67 -16.65 3.74
CA LEU A 205 23.29 -17.23 5.02
C LEU A 205 24.49 -17.91 5.65
N VAL A 206 24.90 -17.42 6.79
CA VAL A 206 25.99 -18.01 7.59
C VAL A 206 25.38 -18.63 8.85
N VAL A 207 25.61 -19.91 9.06
CA VAL A 207 25.17 -20.65 10.25
C VAL A 207 26.37 -21.29 10.91
N ASP A 208 26.63 -20.97 12.17
CA ASP A 208 27.78 -21.45 12.95
C ASP A 208 29.12 -21.17 12.26
N GLY A 209 29.25 -20.01 11.61
CA GLY A 209 30.46 -19.59 10.90
C GLY A 209 30.67 -20.26 9.53
N ALA A 210 29.73 -21.04 9.04
CA ALA A 210 29.79 -21.69 7.73
C ALA A 210 28.70 -21.19 6.79
N ASP A 211 29.07 -20.89 5.53
CA ASP A 211 28.13 -20.50 4.48
C ASP A 211 27.18 -21.65 4.18
N ARG A 212 25.92 -21.32 4.01
CA ARG A 212 24.85 -22.24 3.58
C ARG A 212 24.47 -21.97 2.13
N ALA A 213 24.45 -23.02 1.33
CA ALA A 213 23.98 -22.91 -0.06
C ALA A 213 22.50 -22.58 -0.10
N LEU A 214 22.16 -21.49 -0.80
CA LEU A 214 20.80 -20.97 -0.92
C LEU A 214 20.13 -21.30 -2.27
N LEU A 215 20.86 -21.95 -3.19
CA LEU A 215 20.41 -22.19 -4.55
C LEU A 215 19.87 -20.89 -5.18
N ASP A 216 18.57 -20.89 -5.56
CA ASP A 216 17.91 -19.73 -6.16
C ASP A 216 17.30 -18.74 -5.13
N GLU A 217 17.36 -19.06 -3.83
CA GLU A 217 16.69 -18.30 -2.77
C GLU A 217 17.63 -17.31 -2.08
N ARG A 218 18.13 -16.33 -2.83
CA ARG A 218 19.11 -15.33 -2.35
C ARG A 218 18.50 -14.10 -1.67
N TYR A 219 17.19 -13.89 -1.81
CA TYR A 219 16.51 -12.70 -1.33
C TYR A 219 15.75 -12.98 -0.03
N LEU A 220 16.49 -13.39 0.99
CA LEU A 220 15.98 -13.96 2.24
C LEU A 220 15.03 -13.06 3.04
N LEU A 221 15.00 -11.76 2.76
CA LEU A 221 14.17 -10.78 3.43
C LEU A 221 13.14 -10.13 2.48
N SER A 222 12.98 -10.66 1.25
CA SER A 222 12.09 -10.07 0.24
C SER A 222 10.70 -10.71 0.28
N PRO A 223 9.68 -10.08 0.92
CA PRO A 223 8.32 -10.61 0.92
C PRO A 223 7.67 -10.48 -0.46
N GLY A 224 6.66 -11.33 -0.70
CA GLY A 224 5.76 -11.23 -1.83
C GLY A 224 4.91 -9.95 -1.80
N ASP A 225 4.07 -9.80 -2.81
CA ASP A 225 3.10 -8.70 -2.88
C ASP A 225 1.70 -9.19 -2.44
N LEU A 226 1.01 -8.35 -1.68
CA LEU A 226 -0.36 -8.62 -1.25
C LEU A 226 -1.31 -8.59 -2.47
N MET A 227 -2.20 -9.56 -2.56
CA MET A 227 -3.38 -9.57 -3.41
C MET A 227 -4.54 -10.18 -2.63
N ALA A 228 -5.51 -9.35 -2.29
CA ALA A 228 -6.66 -9.70 -1.46
C ALA A 228 -7.98 -9.75 -2.23
N LEU A 229 -7.97 -9.96 -3.55
CA LEU A 229 -9.21 -10.00 -4.35
C LEU A 229 -10.19 -11.05 -3.83
N ALA A 230 -9.70 -12.23 -3.48
CA ALA A 230 -10.53 -13.30 -2.91
C ALA A 230 -11.10 -12.97 -1.52
N GLN A 231 -10.48 -12.06 -0.77
CA GLN A 231 -10.89 -11.63 0.55
C GLN A 231 -11.83 -10.40 0.54
N VAL A 232 -12.07 -9.79 -0.64
CA VAL A 232 -12.93 -8.60 -0.76
C VAL A 232 -14.32 -8.84 -0.19
N PRO A 233 -15.02 -9.96 -0.46
CA PRO A 233 -16.33 -10.21 0.13
C PRO A 233 -16.31 -10.22 1.67
N ASP A 234 -15.32 -10.90 2.26
CA ASP A 234 -15.16 -10.97 3.71
C ASP A 234 -14.90 -9.59 4.32
N LEU A 235 -14.04 -8.77 3.70
CA LEU A 235 -13.71 -7.42 4.15
C LEU A 235 -14.93 -6.48 4.05
N VAL A 236 -15.74 -6.61 2.99
CA VAL A 236 -16.99 -5.86 2.82
C VAL A 236 -18.01 -6.25 3.91
N ASP A 237 -18.21 -7.54 4.16
CA ASP A 237 -19.14 -8.03 5.17
C ASP A 237 -18.65 -7.74 6.61
N LEU A 238 -17.33 -7.64 6.79
CA LEU A 238 -16.73 -7.21 8.04
C LEU A 238 -17.00 -5.74 8.36
N GLY A 239 -17.33 -4.93 7.36
CA GLY A 239 -17.60 -3.51 7.51
C GLY A 239 -16.31 -2.68 7.59
N ILE A 240 -15.27 -3.05 6.85
CA ILE A 240 -14.11 -2.20 6.61
C ILE A 240 -14.55 -1.01 5.74
N ASP A 241 -14.13 0.19 6.12
CA ASP A 241 -14.63 1.44 5.53
C ASP A 241 -13.85 1.84 4.26
N ALA A 242 -12.58 1.46 4.14
CA ALA A 242 -11.78 1.77 2.95
C ALA A 242 -10.75 0.68 2.61
N PHE A 243 -10.53 0.49 1.32
CA PHE A 243 -9.55 -0.44 0.75
C PHE A 243 -8.46 0.35 0.04
N LYS A 244 -7.21 0.08 0.39
CA LYS A 244 -6.05 0.83 -0.09
C LYS A 244 -5.15 -0.03 -0.98
N ILE A 245 -4.85 0.49 -2.16
CA ILE A 245 -3.86 -0.07 -3.07
C ILE A 245 -2.50 0.57 -2.76
N GLU A 246 -1.46 -0.24 -2.52
CA GLU A 246 -0.07 0.24 -2.44
C GLU A 246 0.52 0.39 -3.83
N GLY A 247 1.23 1.48 -4.09
CA GLY A 247 1.82 1.72 -5.41
C GLY A 247 2.74 2.94 -5.47
N ARG A 248 3.68 3.08 -4.50
CA ARG A 248 4.56 4.27 -4.38
C ARG A 248 5.31 4.63 -5.66
N TYR A 249 5.86 3.64 -6.36
CA TYR A 249 6.70 3.82 -7.55
C TYR A 249 6.13 3.05 -8.75
N LYS A 250 4.81 2.89 -8.79
CA LYS A 250 4.13 2.20 -9.87
C LYS A 250 3.76 3.15 -10.99
N ASP A 251 3.69 2.62 -12.20
CA ASP A 251 3.25 3.35 -13.39
C ASP A 251 1.71 3.48 -13.45
N ALA A 252 1.23 4.14 -14.49
CA ALA A 252 -0.19 4.37 -14.70
C ALA A 252 -0.93 3.06 -15.02
N ASP A 253 -0.30 2.14 -15.73
CA ASP A 253 -0.91 0.86 -16.13
C ASP A 253 -1.19 -0.02 -14.91
N TYR A 254 -0.23 -0.08 -13.97
CA TYR A 254 -0.45 -0.75 -12.69
C TYR A 254 -1.61 -0.12 -11.90
N VAL A 255 -1.66 1.21 -11.82
CA VAL A 255 -2.73 1.90 -11.10
C VAL A 255 -4.08 1.66 -11.75
N ALA A 256 -4.17 1.78 -13.07
CA ALA A 256 -5.41 1.52 -13.82
C ALA A 256 -5.92 0.10 -13.58
N LEU A 257 -5.06 -0.90 -13.81
CA LEU A 257 -5.46 -2.30 -13.76
C LEU A 257 -5.84 -2.72 -12.34
N THR A 258 -5.03 -2.37 -11.33
CA THR A 258 -5.31 -2.73 -9.93
C THR A 258 -6.57 -2.02 -9.43
N THR A 259 -6.75 -0.73 -9.72
CA THR A 259 -7.95 0.02 -9.32
C THR A 259 -9.20 -0.57 -9.94
N HIS A 260 -9.19 -0.85 -11.25
CA HIS A 260 -10.32 -1.48 -11.95
C HIS A 260 -10.68 -2.85 -11.36
N ALA A 261 -9.68 -3.68 -11.07
CA ALA A 261 -9.87 -5.01 -10.48
C ALA A 261 -10.59 -4.93 -9.12
N TYR A 262 -10.11 -4.05 -8.23
CA TYR A 262 -10.73 -3.90 -6.91
C TYR A 262 -12.07 -3.17 -6.96
N ARG A 263 -12.28 -2.21 -7.85
CA ARG A 263 -13.58 -1.59 -8.07
C ARG A 263 -14.62 -2.63 -8.45
N SER A 264 -14.30 -3.46 -9.45
CA SER A 264 -15.19 -4.54 -9.90
C SER A 264 -15.49 -5.55 -8.79
N ALA A 265 -14.48 -5.94 -8.00
CA ALA A 265 -14.64 -6.86 -6.89
C ALA A 265 -15.51 -6.28 -5.75
N ILE A 266 -15.32 -4.99 -5.41
CA ILE A 266 -16.13 -4.29 -4.40
C ILE A 266 -17.59 -4.22 -4.86
N ASP A 267 -17.83 -3.82 -6.11
CA ASP A 267 -19.18 -3.67 -6.66
C ASP A 267 -19.93 -5.01 -6.71
N ALA A 268 -19.23 -6.08 -7.06
CA ALA A 268 -19.78 -7.43 -7.05
C ALA A 268 -20.13 -7.89 -5.62
N ALA A 269 -19.17 -7.78 -4.70
CA ALA A 269 -19.35 -8.15 -3.29
C ALA A 269 -20.45 -7.30 -2.63
N TRP A 270 -20.51 -6.00 -2.94
CA TRP A 270 -21.56 -5.11 -2.44
C TRP A 270 -22.93 -5.51 -2.95
N ALA A 271 -23.06 -5.87 -4.20
CA ALA A 271 -24.30 -6.36 -4.82
C ALA A 271 -24.62 -7.82 -4.47
N ARG A 272 -23.80 -8.49 -3.64
CA ARG A 272 -23.91 -9.92 -3.30
C ARG A 272 -23.96 -10.83 -4.52
N ARG A 273 -23.20 -10.46 -5.55
CA ARG A 273 -23.02 -11.29 -6.75
C ARG A 273 -21.79 -12.17 -6.56
N ASP A 274 -21.92 -13.44 -6.84
CA ASP A 274 -20.75 -14.31 -6.98
C ASP A 274 -19.95 -13.84 -8.19
N ALA A 275 -18.78 -13.33 -7.94
CA ALA A 275 -17.82 -12.96 -8.97
C ALA A 275 -16.62 -13.88 -8.86
N ALA A 276 -16.54 -14.88 -9.73
CA ALA A 276 -15.30 -15.60 -9.93
C ALA A 276 -14.24 -14.60 -10.45
N ILE A 277 -13.06 -14.65 -9.85
CA ILE A 277 -11.95 -13.82 -10.33
C ILE A 277 -11.55 -14.36 -11.71
N ASP A 278 -11.60 -13.51 -12.73
CA ASP A 278 -11.20 -13.89 -14.09
C ASP A 278 -9.71 -14.30 -14.11
N PRO A 279 -9.39 -15.53 -14.58
CA PRO A 279 -7.99 -15.94 -14.72
C PRO A 279 -7.17 -15.03 -15.64
N ALA A 280 -7.79 -14.36 -16.61
CA ALA A 280 -7.10 -13.38 -17.46
C ALA A 280 -6.69 -12.17 -16.63
N LEU A 281 -7.59 -11.63 -15.80
CA LEU A 281 -7.29 -10.53 -14.91
C LEU A 281 -6.15 -10.87 -13.93
N LEU A 282 -6.13 -12.10 -13.39
CA LEU A 282 -5.02 -12.54 -12.53
C LEU A 282 -3.68 -12.52 -13.26
N ARG A 283 -3.64 -13.04 -14.49
CA ARG A 283 -2.43 -13.00 -15.32
C ARG A 283 -1.97 -11.56 -15.60
N ASP A 284 -2.91 -10.66 -15.89
CA ASP A 284 -2.60 -9.26 -16.17
C ASP A 284 -2.04 -8.56 -14.91
N LEU A 285 -2.60 -8.83 -13.73
CA LEU A 285 -2.08 -8.31 -12.46
C LEU A 285 -0.67 -8.84 -12.16
N GLU A 286 -0.39 -10.11 -12.42
CA GLU A 286 0.96 -10.68 -12.29
C GLU A 286 1.93 -10.08 -13.31
N GLN A 287 1.46 -9.85 -14.55
CA GLN A 287 2.27 -9.31 -15.63
C GLN A 287 2.58 -7.83 -15.46
N VAL A 288 1.66 -7.02 -14.92
CA VAL A 288 1.91 -5.60 -14.70
C VAL A 288 2.89 -5.37 -13.55
N TYR A 289 2.79 -6.12 -12.46
CA TYR A 289 3.81 -6.17 -11.41
C TYR A 289 3.56 -7.27 -10.37
N SER A 290 4.53 -8.17 -10.20
CA SER A 290 4.47 -9.20 -9.16
C SER A 290 5.85 -9.67 -8.70
N ARG A 291 5.97 -9.90 -7.38
CA ARG A 291 7.04 -10.67 -6.73
C ARG A 291 6.52 -12.00 -6.17
N GLY A 292 5.37 -12.41 -6.65
CA GLY A 292 4.52 -13.47 -6.14
C GLY A 292 3.35 -12.87 -5.37
N LEU A 293 2.15 -12.99 -5.94
CA LEU A 293 0.91 -12.49 -5.36
C LEU A 293 0.31 -13.49 -4.37
N GLY A 294 -0.31 -12.99 -3.31
CA GLY A 294 -1.02 -13.80 -2.34
C GLY A 294 -1.69 -12.99 -1.24
N PRO A 295 -2.61 -13.63 -0.47
CA PRO A 295 -3.32 -12.95 0.63
C PRO A 295 -2.46 -12.79 1.88
N TRP A 296 -1.40 -13.59 2.02
CA TRP A 296 -0.41 -13.60 3.09
C TRP A 296 -1.05 -13.49 4.49
N PHE A 297 -0.76 -12.41 5.22
CA PHE A 297 -1.28 -12.20 6.58
C PHE A 297 -2.81 -12.17 6.67
N LEU A 298 -3.52 -11.71 5.64
CA LEU A 298 -4.99 -11.73 5.65
C LEU A 298 -5.57 -13.15 5.77
N ALA A 299 -4.92 -14.15 5.21
CA ALA A 299 -5.33 -15.55 5.33
C ALA A 299 -4.91 -16.20 6.67
N GLY A 300 -4.00 -15.55 7.39
CA GLY A 300 -3.48 -16.03 8.68
C GLY A 300 -2.03 -15.60 8.89
N THR A 301 -1.64 -15.38 10.14
CA THR A 301 -0.29 -14.91 10.48
C THR A 301 0.71 -16.06 10.45
N ASP A 302 1.23 -16.39 9.28
CA ASP A 302 2.37 -17.29 9.12
C ASP A 302 3.52 -16.55 8.43
N HIS A 303 4.52 -16.15 9.21
CA HIS A 303 5.67 -15.39 8.73
C HIS A 303 6.58 -16.20 7.78
N ARG A 304 6.54 -17.54 7.83
CA ARG A 304 7.39 -18.42 7.03
C ARG A 304 7.03 -18.38 5.55
N VAL A 305 5.75 -18.18 5.21
CA VAL A 305 5.28 -18.23 3.82
C VAL A 305 5.37 -16.88 3.10
N VAL A 306 5.54 -15.77 3.83
CA VAL A 306 5.52 -14.41 3.27
C VAL A 306 6.78 -14.12 2.45
N VAL A 307 7.91 -14.74 2.78
CA VAL A 307 9.19 -14.58 2.08
C VAL A 307 9.48 -15.84 1.27
N ARG A 308 9.48 -15.68 -0.06
CA ARG A 308 9.84 -16.78 -0.99
C ARG A 308 11.31 -16.76 -1.40
N GLY A 309 12.04 -15.69 -1.14
CA GLY A 309 13.49 -15.58 -1.35
C GLY A 309 13.98 -15.54 -2.81
N ARG A 310 13.09 -15.60 -3.81
CA ARG A 310 13.45 -15.82 -5.22
C ARG A 310 13.60 -14.57 -6.07
N ALA A 311 13.08 -13.41 -5.63
CA ALA A 311 13.15 -12.18 -6.42
C ALA A 311 13.17 -10.92 -5.55
N PRO A 312 13.96 -9.90 -5.97
CA PRO A 312 13.94 -8.57 -5.33
C PRO A 312 12.82 -7.68 -5.87
N GLY A 313 12.45 -7.87 -7.13
CA GLY A 313 11.55 -7.02 -7.89
C GLY A 313 10.56 -7.81 -8.74
N HIS A 314 10.00 -7.11 -9.70
CA HIS A 314 9.05 -7.68 -10.66
C HIS A 314 9.64 -8.87 -11.43
N ARG A 315 8.86 -9.94 -11.59
CA ARG A 315 9.25 -11.14 -12.35
C ARG A 315 8.41 -11.36 -13.61
N GLY A 316 7.20 -10.84 -13.64
CA GLY A 316 6.21 -11.19 -14.65
C GLY A 316 5.74 -12.66 -14.52
N LEU A 317 5.07 -13.13 -15.55
CA LEU A 317 4.63 -14.52 -15.66
C LEU A 317 5.79 -15.44 -16.05
N ARG A 318 5.85 -16.62 -15.42
CA ARG A 318 6.80 -17.65 -15.81
C ARG A 318 6.33 -18.32 -17.11
N LEU A 319 7.06 -18.11 -18.19
CA LEU A 319 6.79 -18.74 -19.51
C LEU A 319 7.32 -20.16 -19.60
N GLY A 320 8.35 -20.49 -18.82
CA GLY A 320 8.98 -21.80 -18.82
C GLY A 320 10.48 -21.74 -18.58
N THR A 321 11.17 -22.83 -18.92
CA THR A 321 12.63 -22.96 -18.83
C THR A 321 13.26 -22.95 -20.22
N VAL A 322 14.32 -22.16 -20.41
CA VAL A 322 15.06 -22.15 -21.68
C VAL A 322 15.78 -23.48 -21.84
N VAL A 323 15.41 -24.24 -22.84
CA VAL A 323 16.00 -25.57 -23.17
C VAL A 323 17.02 -25.51 -24.30
N ARG A 324 16.95 -24.47 -25.16
CA ARG A 324 17.90 -24.26 -26.23
C ARG A 324 17.93 -22.80 -26.69
N VAL A 325 19.13 -22.33 -26.98
CA VAL A 325 19.35 -21.04 -27.64
C VAL A 325 19.87 -21.29 -29.04
N ASP A 326 19.20 -20.73 -30.04
CA ASP A 326 19.64 -20.74 -31.44
C ASP A 326 20.16 -19.35 -31.81
N ALA A 327 21.45 -19.14 -31.59
CA ALA A 327 22.07 -17.85 -31.81
C ALA A 327 22.08 -17.44 -33.28
N ALA A 328 22.10 -18.44 -34.24
CA ALA A 328 22.09 -18.18 -35.66
C ALA A 328 20.75 -17.61 -36.16
N ARG A 329 19.66 -17.97 -35.48
CA ARG A 329 18.30 -17.51 -35.79
C ARG A 329 17.80 -16.42 -34.85
N GLY A 330 18.58 -16.04 -33.83
CA GLY A 330 18.14 -15.15 -32.78
C GLY A 330 16.93 -15.68 -32.01
N ALA A 331 16.81 -16.99 -31.86
CA ALA A 331 15.64 -17.64 -31.26
C ALA A 331 15.98 -18.38 -29.99
N VAL A 332 15.01 -18.44 -29.08
CA VAL A 332 15.08 -19.20 -27.81
C VAL A 332 13.93 -20.22 -27.80
N VAL A 333 14.25 -21.46 -27.47
CA VAL A 333 13.24 -22.53 -27.29
C VAL A 333 12.99 -22.63 -25.78
N VAL A 334 11.73 -22.49 -25.39
CA VAL A 334 11.29 -22.52 -24.01
C VAL A 334 10.38 -23.75 -23.83
N ALA A 335 10.69 -24.60 -22.86
CA ALA A 335 9.76 -25.61 -22.38
C ALA A 335 8.77 -24.95 -21.42
N PRO A 336 7.44 -25.14 -21.59
CA PRO A 336 6.46 -24.58 -20.66
C PRO A 336 6.66 -25.16 -19.26
N PRO A 337 6.20 -24.44 -18.19
CA PRO A 337 6.22 -25.00 -16.85
C PRO A 337 5.38 -26.27 -16.77
N ALA A 338 5.73 -27.18 -15.85
CA ALA A 338 4.88 -28.34 -15.56
C ALA A 338 3.51 -27.87 -15.03
N ALA A 339 2.46 -28.64 -15.28
CA ALA A 339 1.07 -28.27 -14.95
C ALA A 339 0.84 -28.02 -13.43
N ASP A 340 1.79 -28.43 -12.58
CA ASP A 340 1.71 -28.36 -11.10
C ASP A 340 2.74 -27.40 -10.50
N GLU A 341 3.44 -26.58 -11.26
CA GLU A 341 4.34 -25.51 -10.81
C GLU A 341 3.67 -24.15 -11.02
#